data_ad4ccfbb260081eb44a12bda8a85a11b
#
_entry.id   ad4ccfbb260081eb44a12bda8a85a11b
#
_cell.length_a   1.000
_cell.length_b   1.000
_cell.length_c   1.000
_cell.angle_alpha   90.00
_cell.angle_beta   90.00
_cell.angle_gamma   90.00
#
_symmetry.space_group_name_H-M   'P 1'
#
loop_
_entity.id
_entity.type
_entity.pdbx_description
1 polymer ?
#
loop_
_entity_poly.entity_id
_entity_poly.type
_entity_poly.pdbx_seq_one_letter_code
_entity_poly.pdbx_strand_id
1 'polypeptide(L)'
;MSMPPSPPSKDSLAAGWVFKPAKTHQPTQLTPITPRVSGIARLVRLLGLTALLAGAGTVVGFSLWTSAVLIFRPNPPQWLTAYLPDGRPWGDAPLQSLADIEAELSSQQSLGDLVDLSQLSDAAELQGLQLLPIVETRSPCSRNCDQIVELRLYSSPAADSLQLLDQLRVQGPSEAQVLDPIARGDTGTMGSTHRLPLEALKPLHEEGLPGGWLTLTGRWHRQGSPVLYGQLLYVDAQTRRLQSVLNWQSPTGRLPAWHNVDQVGLPELLVNQSTGLEPDFYLYRVSRANAANTTTRLQEISLAPLPLPPDTAPEPYQNALFLAKQGLWSEAQALLSPLKTQLAEQWSPDLEQQRQLIMLHAKFSQNQANRDWSQPSQKLLALLLDG
;
A
#
# COMPACT_ATOMS: atom_id res chain seq x y z
N MET A 1 -3.73 -15.92 -51.65
CA MET A 1 -2.38 -16.55 -51.69
C MET A 1 -1.37 -15.42 -51.81
N SER A 2 -0.79 -14.97 -50.74
CA SER A 2 0.27 -13.96 -50.72
C SER A 2 1.33 -14.47 -49.74
N MET A 3 2.53 -14.69 -50.26
CA MET A 3 3.70 -15.21 -49.53
C MET A 3 4.21 -14.20 -48.48
N PRO A 4 4.73 -14.66 -47.34
CA PRO A 4 5.39 -13.80 -46.36
C PRO A 4 6.80 -13.42 -46.82
N PRO A 5 7.32 -12.26 -46.40
CA PRO A 5 8.66 -11.81 -46.74
C PRO A 5 9.74 -12.56 -45.94
N SER A 6 10.86 -12.80 -46.62
CA SER A 6 12.07 -13.48 -46.14
C SER A 6 12.82 -12.65 -45.06
N PRO A 7 13.56 -13.31 -44.14
CA PRO A 7 14.37 -12.61 -43.14
C PRO A 7 15.67 -12.04 -43.73
N PRO A 8 16.20 -10.94 -43.17
CA PRO A 8 17.43 -10.31 -43.65
C PRO A 8 18.67 -11.11 -43.23
N SER A 9 19.63 -11.13 -44.14
CA SER A 9 20.93 -11.82 -44.06
C SER A 9 21.84 -11.23 -42.97
N LYS A 10 22.45 -12.11 -42.21
CA LYS A 10 23.57 -11.81 -41.33
C LYS A 10 24.87 -11.71 -42.20
N ASP A 11 25.25 -10.50 -42.56
CA ASP A 11 26.64 -10.22 -42.92
C ASP A 11 26.89 -8.72 -42.87
N SER A 12 27.85 -8.35 -42.11
CA SER A 12 28.65 -7.13 -41.97
C SER A 12 28.56 -6.47 -40.61
N LEU A 13 29.66 -6.58 -39.89
CA LEU A 13 30.39 -5.48 -39.27
C LEU A 13 31.50 -6.03 -38.38
N ALA A 14 32.56 -6.54 -39.02
CA ALA A 14 33.89 -6.65 -38.40
C ALA A 14 34.67 -5.38 -38.78
N ALA A 15 34.53 -4.32 -38.00
CA ALA A 15 35.42 -3.16 -38.06
C ALA A 15 36.58 -3.42 -37.07
N GLY A 16 37.70 -3.92 -37.63
CA GLY A 16 38.95 -4.09 -36.88
C GLY A 16 39.56 -2.75 -36.49
N TRP A 17 39.74 -2.54 -35.21
CA TRP A 17 40.55 -1.45 -34.66
C TRP A 17 42.03 -1.84 -34.77
N VAL A 18 42.76 -1.21 -35.70
CA VAL A 18 44.22 -1.32 -35.83
C VAL A 18 44.84 -0.38 -34.77
N PHE A 19 45.42 -0.96 -33.73
CA PHE A 19 46.25 -0.21 -32.80
C PHE A 19 47.61 0.07 -33.45
N LYS A 20 47.94 1.34 -33.71
CA LYS A 20 49.28 1.79 -34.02
C LYS A 20 50.15 1.76 -32.74
N PRO A 21 51.34 1.16 -32.76
CA PRO A 21 52.24 1.16 -31.60
C PRO A 21 52.78 2.57 -31.37
N ALA A 22 52.64 3.06 -30.14
CA ALA A 22 53.20 4.32 -29.70
C ALA A 22 54.75 4.21 -29.70
N LYS A 23 55.38 5.27 -30.21
CA LYS A 23 56.83 5.42 -30.23
C LYS A 23 57.37 5.43 -28.78
N THR A 24 58.33 4.56 -28.53
CA THR A 24 59.09 4.48 -27.28
C THR A 24 59.89 5.77 -27.07
N HIS A 25 59.47 6.59 -26.15
CA HIS A 25 60.30 7.71 -25.65
C HIS A 25 61.30 7.15 -24.62
N GLN A 26 62.56 7.39 -24.85
CA GLN A 26 63.64 7.14 -23.87
C GLN A 26 63.37 7.86 -22.58
N PRO A 27 63.59 7.26 -21.41
CA PRO A 27 63.42 7.93 -20.14
C PRO A 27 64.57 8.90 -19.92
N THR A 28 64.27 10.18 -19.89
CA THR A 28 65.18 11.21 -19.36
C THR A 28 65.35 10.94 -17.87
N GLN A 29 66.58 10.66 -17.45
CA GLN A 29 66.91 10.51 -16.02
C GLN A 29 66.70 11.87 -15.31
N LEU A 30 65.61 11.96 -14.60
CA LEU A 30 65.34 13.07 -13.64
C LEU A 30 66.03 12.68 -12.34
N THR A 31 67.07 13.39 -12.02
CA THR A 31 67.69 13.36 -10.66
C THR A 31 66.64 13.74 -9.61
N PRO A 32 66.44 12.92 -8.57
CA PRO A 32 65.44 13.23 -7.56
C PRO A 32 65.92 14.40 -6.71
N ILE A 33 65.34 15.58 -6.90
CA ILE A 33 65.41 16.69 -5.95
C ILE A 33 64.59 16.26 -4.75
N THR A 34 65.23 15.76 -3.70
CA THR A 34 64.57 15.49 -2.42
C THR A 34 64.33 16.82 -1.71
N PRO A 35 63.09 17.32 -1.63
CA PRO A 35 62.81 18.48 -0.80
C PRO A 35 63.01 18.06 0.67
N ARG A 36 63.94 18.71 1.35
CA ARG A 36 64.11 18.60 2.79
C ARG A 36 62.89 19.22 3.46
N VAL A 37 61.82 18.43 3.58
CA VAL A 37 60.61 18.87 4.30
C VAL A 37 60.94 18.92 5.76
N SER A 38 60.93 20.15 6.31
CA SER A 38 61.15 20.40 7.73
C SER A 38 60.18 19.58 8.58
N GLY A 39 60.66 19.03 9.72
CA GLY A 39 59.85 18.18 10.60
C GLY A 39 58.49 18.79 10.99
N ILE A 40 58.43 20.12 11.06
CA ILE A 40 57.20 20.91 11.34
C ILE A 40 56.14 20.72 10.24
N ALA A 41 56.52 20.70 8.96
CA ALA A 41 55.56 20.53 7.85
C ALA A 41 54.99 19.12 7.83
N ARG A 42 55.72 18.10 8.29
CA ARG A 42 55.19 16.72 8.45
C ARG A 42 54.22 16.63 9.62
N LEU A 43 54.52 17.31 10.73
CA LEU A 43 53.64 17.32 11.92
C LEU A 43 52.30 18.01 11.62
N VAL A 44 52.32 19.15 10.92
CA VAL A 44 51.09 19.87 10.50
C VAL A 44 50.26 19.05 9.55
N ARG A 45 50.88 18.32 8.58
CA ARG A 45 50.14 17.42 7.68
C ARG A 45 49.53 16.23 8.43
N LEU A 46 50.24 15.65 9.39
CA LEU A 46 49.72 14.54 10.19
C LEU A 46 48.57 15.00 11.09
N LEU A 47 48.65 16.13 11.73
CA LEU A 47 47.56 16.71 12.52
C LEU A 47 46.33 17.08 11.65
N GLY A 48 46.57 17.61 10.45
CA GLY A 48 45.48 17.89 9.49
C GLY A 48 44.79 16.63 9.03
N LEU A 49 45.54 15.55 8.74
CA LEU A 49 44.97 14.27 8.31
C LEU A 49 44.16 13.59 9.43
N THR A 50 44.69 13.62 10.67
CA THR A 50 43.98 13.05 11.83
C THR A 50 42.70 13.82 12.16
N ALA A 51 42.72 15.16 12.06
CA ALA A 51 41.53 15.98 12.26
C ALA A 51 40.44 15.69 11.16
N LEU A 52 40.88 15.51 9.92
CA LEU A 52 39.99 15.21 8.79
C LEU A 52 39.38 13.80 8.91
N LEU A 53 40.17 12.79 9.32
CA LEU A 53 39.69 11.44 9.57
C LEU A 53 38.77 11.37 10.79
N ALA A 54 39.09 12.11 11.86
CA ALA A 54 38.20 12.20 13.03
C ALA A 54 36.87 12.89 12.66
N GLY A 55 36.90 13.97 11.87
CA GLY A 55 35.69 14.64 11.36
C GLY A 55 34.84 13.76 10.46
N ALA A 56 35.46 13.03 9.51
CA ALA A 56 34.76 12.10 8.66
C ALA A 56 34.15 10.91 9.45
N GLY A 57 34.91 10.39 10.43
CA GLY A 57 34.41 9.30 11.30
C GLY A 57 33.23 9.72 12.15
N THR A 58 33.22 10.96 12.68
CA THR A 58 32.09 11.48 13.45
C THR A 58 30.83 11.68 12.57
N VAL A 59 30.98 12.18 11.35
CA VAL A 59 29.85 12.35 10.41
C VAL A 59 29.26 11.00 10.03
N VAL A 60 30.08 10.01 9.68
CA VAL A 60 29.63 8.67 9.35
C VAL A 60 28.99 7.98 10.56
N GLY A 61 29.60 8.05 11.73
CA GLY A 61 29.07 7.49 12.96
C GLY A 61 27.73 8.11 13.36
N PHE A 62 27.61 9.43 13.24
CA PHE A 62 26.34 10.13 13.49
C PHE A 62 25.27 9.77 12.48
N SER A 63 25.60 9.65 11.18
CA SER A 63 24.64 9.23 10.13
C SER A 63 24.15 7.80 10.35
N LEU A 64 25.03 6.86 10.70
CA LEU A 64 24.66 5.49 11.02
C LEU A 64 23.79 5.41 12.28
N TRP A 65 24.15 6.18 13.31
CA TRP A 65 23.37 6.23 14.56
C TRP A 65 21.98 6.83 14.33
N THR A 66 21.86 7.94 13.58
CA THR A 66 20.56 8.55 13.24
C THR A 66 19.72 7.62 12.38
N SER A 67 20.33 6.92 11.41
CA SER A 67 19.63 5.91 10.59
C SER A 67 19.14 4.74 11.44
N ALA A 68 19.95 4.24 12.36
CA ALA A 68 19.55 3.18 13.28
C ALA A 68 18.41 3.63 14.21
N VAL A 69 18.49 4.85 14.74
CA VAL A 69 17.40 5.40 15.59
C VAL A 69 16.10 5.54 14.80
N LEU A 70 16.15 5.97 13.54
CA LEU A 70 14.97 6.08 12.68
C LEU A 70 14.37 4.71 12.33
N ILE A 71 15.20 3.68 12.16
CA ILE A 71 14.74 2.32 11.80
C ILE A 71 14.18 1.58 13.02
N PHE A 72 14.84 1.71 14.18
CA PHE A 72 14.51 0.88 15.36
C PHE A 72 13.62 1.58 16.41
N ARG A 73 13.45 2.89 16.32
CA ARG A 73 12.56 3.65 17.20
C ARG A 73 11.40 4.24 16.43
N PRO A 74 10.14 3.79 16.67
CA PRO A 74 8.95 4.35 16.01
C PRO A 74 8.70 5.83 16.35
N ASN A 75 9.27 6.32 17.47
CA ASN A 75 9.20 7.73 17.86
C ASN A 75 10.60 8.34 17.82
N PRO A 76 10.92 9.15 16.79
CA PRO A 76 12.20 9.85 16.75
C PRO A 76 12.34 10.82 17.94
N PRO A 77 13.56 11.02 18.47
CA PRO A 77 13.80 11.99 19.54
C PRO A 77 13.33 13.40 19.13
N GLN A 78 12.77 14.15 20.07
CA GLN A 78 12.17 15.49 19.82
C GLN A 78 13.08 16.46 19.07
N TRP A 79 14.41 16.41 19.29
CA TRP A 79 15.35 17.27 18.56
C TRP A 79 15.46 16.92 17.06
N LEU A 80 15.18 15.67 16.67
CA LEU A 80 15.20 15.22 15.27
C LEU A 80 13.92 15.63 14.54
N THR A 81 12.78 15.69 15.25
CA THR A 81 11.50 16.10 14.67
C THR A 81 11.53 17.56 14.19
N ALA A 82 12.37 18.41 14.77
CA ALA A 82 12.55 19.80 14.33
C ALA A 82 13.18 19.94 12.93
N TYR A 83 13.88 18.91 12.45
CA TYR A 83 14.55 18.89 11.14
C TYR A 83 13.82 18.04 10.09
N LEU A 84 12.77 17.32 10.48
CA LEU A 84 11.93 16.61 9.53
C LEU A 84 10.92 17.58 8.91
N PRO A 85 10.58 17.47 7.61
CA PRO A 85 9.66 18.40 6.94
C PRO A 85 8.29 18.52 7.62
N ASP A 86 7.87 17.49 8.38
CA ASP A 86 6.60 17.41 9.10
C ASP A 86 6.79 17.45 10.64
N GLY A 87 7.95 17.94 11.11
CA GLY A 87 8.45 17.71 12.48
C GLY A 87 7.94 18.67 13.56
N ARG A 88 6.72 19.20 13.47
CA ARG A 88 6.13 19.88 14.62
C ARG A 88 5.64 18.86 15.65
N PRO A 89 5.96 19.03 16.96
CA PRO A 89 5.27 18.27 17.99
C PRO A 89 3.80 18.67 17.96
N TRP A 90 2.97 17.76 17.52
CA TRP A 90 1.54 17.97 17.22
C TRP A 90 0.71 18.48 18.40
N GLY A 91 1.22 18.43 19.63
CA GLY A 91 0.55 18.96 20.84
C GLY A 91 0.55 20.46 21.01
N ASP A 92 1.40 21.20 20.25
CA ASP A 92 1.59 22.64 20.42
C ASP A 92 1.07 23.48 19.24
N ALA A 93 0.28 22.89 18.34
CA ALA A 93 -0.33 23.63 17.25
C ALA A 93 -1.30 24.68 17.80
N PRO A 94 -1.29 25.93 17.29
CA PRO A 94 -2.21 26.97 17.75
C PRO A 94 -3.67 26.57 17.41
N LEU A 95 -4.59 27.08 18.21
CA LEU A 95 -6.01 27.01 17.89
C LEU A 95 -6.29 27.91 16.67
N GLN A 96 -7.01 27.36 15.71
CA GLN A 96 -7.37 28.01 14.44
C GLN A 96 -8.89 27.94 14.25
N SER A 97 -9.47 28.94 13.62
CA SER A 97 -10.82 28.83 13.06
C SER A 97 -10.78 28.23 11.65
N LEU A 98 -11.92 27.77 11.14
CA LEU A 98 -12.01 27.35 9.73
C LEU A 98 -11.61 28.46 8.77
N ALA A 99 -11.92 29.73 9.09
CA ALA A 99 -11.53 30.87 8.27
C ALA A 99 -10.00 31.09 8.23
N ASP A 100 -9.32 30.86 9.37
CA ASP A 100 -7.86 30.93 9.42
C ASP A 100 -7.22 29.82 8.55
N ILE A 101 -7.79 28.61 8.63
CA ILE A 101 -7.32 27.46 7.83
C ILE A 101 -7.55 27.74 6.34
N GLU A 102 -8.70 28.29 5.97
CA GLU A 102 -9.01 28.65 4.58
C GLU A 102 -8.07 29.72 4.05
N ALA A 103 -7.72 30.72 4.88
CA ALA A 103 -6.76 31.76 4.50
C ALA A 103 -5.33 31.24 4.27
N GLU A 104 -4.97 30.11 4.85
CA GLU A 104 -3.66 29.48 4.63
C GLU A 104 -3.58 28.69 3.31
N LEU A 105 -4.72 28.39 2.67
CA LEU A 105 -4.76 27.58 1.47
C LEU A 105 -4.31 28.36 0.22
N SER A 106 -3.76 27.63 -0.75
CA SER A 106 -3.48 28.22 -2.06
C SER A 106 -4.75 28.52 -2.83
N SER A 107 -4.67 29.37 -3.83
CA SER A 107 -5.82 29.76 -4.66
C SER A 107 -6.47 28.60 -5.45
N GLN A 108 -5.82 27.46 -5.53
CA GLN A 108 -6.34 26.26 -6.19
C GLN A 108 -6.91 25.24 -5.18
N GLN A 109 -6.76 25.51 -3.89
CA GLN A 109 -7.22 24.65 -2.82
C GLN A 109 -8.44 25.25 -2.12
N SER A 110 -9.29 24.38 -1.62
CA SER A 110 -10.48 24.72 -0.84
C SER A 110 -10.69 23.69 0.28
N LEU A 111 -11.51 24.07 1.25
CA LEU A 111 -11.94 23.15 2.29
C LEU A 111 -13.02 22.22 1.75
N GLY A 112 -12.89 20.92 2.04
CA GLY A 112 -13.96 19.96 1.87
C GLY A 112 -14.90 19.93 3.08
N ASP A 113 -15.88 19.03 3.05
CA ASP A 113 -16.80 18.84 4.16
C ASP A 113 -16.10 18.31 5.41
N LEU A 114 -16.29 18.97 6.54
CA LEU A 114 -15.76 18.55 7.83
C LEU A 114 -16.48 17.29 8.31
N VAL A 115 -15.74 16.23 8.57
CA VAL A 115 -16.25 14.95 9.02
C VAL A 115 -16.05 14.82 10.53
N ASP A 116 -17.15 14.73 11.27
CA ASP A 116 -17.13 14.44 12.72
C ASP A 116 -16.88 12.94 12.93
N LEU A 117 -15.75 12.61 13.54
CA LEU A 117 -15.34 11.24 13.75
C LEU A 117 -16.11 10.55 14.89
N SER A 118 -16.81 11.29 15.72
CA SER A 118 -17.69 10.71 16.76
C SER A 118 -18.82 9.87 16.17
N GLN A 119 -19.18 10.12 14.91
CA GLN A 119 -20.19 9.34 14.18
C GLN A 119 -19.69 8.02 13.61
N LEU A 120 -18.37 7.76 13.65
CA LEU A 120 -17.75 6.56 13.05
C LEU A 120 -17.71 5.36 13.99
N SER A 121 -17.76 5.59 15.28
CA SER A 121 -17.69 4.56 16.31
C SER A 121 -18.28 5.10 17.60
N ASP A 122 -18.94 4.23 18.37
CA ASP A 122 -19.41 4.54 19.73
C ASP A 122 -18.25 4.72 20.73
N ALA A 123 -17.01 4.61 20.26
CA ALA A 123 -15.82 4.79 21.10
C ALA A 123 -15.72 6.26 21.56
N ALA A 124 -15.83 6.45 22.88
CA ALA A 124 -15.67 7.76 23.52
C ALA A 124 -14.34 8.47 23.13
N GLU A 125 -13.36 7.70 22.70
CA GLU A 125 -12.02 8.15 22.32
C GLU A 125 -12.00 8.97 21.01
N LEU A 126 -13.01 8.84 20.14
CA LEU A 126 -13.14 9.63 18.90
C LEU A 126 -13.94 10.93 19.09
N GLN A 127 -14.52 11.14 20.28
CA GLN A 127 -15.28 12.35 20.56
C GLN A 127 -14.41 13.60 20.46
N GLY A 128 -14.95 14.62 19.80
CA GLY A 128 -14.25 15.89 19.58
C GLY A 128 -13.11 15.81 18.55
N LEU A 129 -12.95 14.67 17.84
CA LEU A 129 -12.05 14.57 16.70
C LEU A 129 -12.82 14.88 15.41
N GLN A 130 -12.19 15.68 14.56
CA GLN A 130 -12.75 16.10 13.27
C GLN A 130 -11.70 15.92 12.18
N LEU A 131 -12.16 15.47 11.02
CA LEU A 131 -11.31 15.28 9.84
C LEU A 131 -11.72 16.27 8.75
N LEU A 132 -10.75 17.07 8.30
CA LEU A 132 -10.96 18.09 7.29
C LEU A 132 -10.20 17.70 6.01
N PRO A 133 -10.90 17.38 4.92
CA PRO A 133 -10.27 17.19 3.61
C PRO A 133 -9.88 18.54 3.01
N ILE A 134 -8.68 18.61 2.44
CA ILE A 134 -8.25 19.71 1.57
C ILE A 134 -8.40 19.25 0.14
N VAL A 135 -9.15 20.01 -0.62
CA VAL A 135 -9.51 19.71 -2.00
C VAL A 135 -8.73 20.63 -2.93
N GLU A 136 -8.22 20.10 -4.02
CA GLU A 136 -7.53 20.85 -5.07
C GLU A 136 -8.27 20.68 -6.39
N THR A 137 -8.55 21.81 -7.05
CA THR A 137 -9.17 21.79 -8.38
C THR A 137 -8.12 21.67 -9.46
N ARG A 138 -8.16 20.58 -10.22
CA ARG A 138 -7.22 20.31 -11.33
C ARG A 138 -7.57 21.09 -12.58
N SER A 139 -6.55 21.63 -13.24
CA SER A 139 -6.68 22.31 -14.53
C SER A 139 -5.62 21.77 -15.51
N PRO A 140 -5.97 21.44 -16.77
CA PRO A 140 -7.31 21.43 -17.38
C PRO A 140 -8.12 20.18 -16.97
N CYS A 141 -9.40 20.35 -16.77
CA CYS A 141 -10.30 19.26 -16.40
C CYS A 141 -11.67 19.46 -17.05
N SER A 142 -12.33 18.36 -17.49
CA SER A 142 -13.64 18.41 -18.13
C SER A 142 -14.78 17.89 -17.25
N ARG A 143 -14.49 17.08 -16.23
CA ARG A 143 -15.46 16.51 -15.27
C ARG A 143 -14.75 16.11 -13.99
N ASN A 144 -15.40 16.28 -12.86
CA ASN A 144 -14.89 15.91 -11.52
C ASN A 144 -13.47 16.42 -11.31
N CYS A 145 -13.33 17.73 -11.33
CA CYS A 145 -12.03 18.41 -11.31
C CYS A 145 -11.41 18.43 -9.92
N ASP A 146 -12.22 18.23 -8.91
CA ASP A 146 -11.81 18.29 -7.53
C ASP A 146 -11.21 16.95 -7.08
N GLN A 147 -10.09 17.04 -6.39
CA GLN A 147 -9.41 15.89 -5.79
C GLN A 147 -9.01 16.22 -4.37
N ILE A 148 -9.14 15.26 -3.47
CA ILE A 148 -8.62 15.37 -2.12
C ILE A 148 -7.11 15.14 -2.18
N VAL A 149 -6.33 16.13 -1.73
CA VAL A 149 -4.85 16.09 -1.75
C VAL A 149 -4.25 15.95 -0.37
N GLU A 150 -5.01 16.33 0.67
CA GLU A 150 -4.56 16.27 2.05
C GLU A 150 -5.75 16.05 2.97
N LEU A 151 -5.52 15.38 4.07
CA LEU A 151 -6.45 15.20 5.16
C LEU A 151 -5.81 15.76 6.43
N ARG A 152 -6.52 16.60 7.15
CA ARG A 152 -6.09 17.17 8.42
C ARG A 152 -6.97 16.68 9.55
N LEU A 153 -6.37 16.09 10.56
CA LEU A 153 -7.04 15.64 11.77
C LEU A 153 -6.96 16.75 12.83
N TYR A 154 -8.11 17.14 13.35
CA TYR A 154 -8.21 18.17 14.38
C TYR A 154 -8.88 17.64 15.64
N SER A 155 -8.53 18.23 16.79
CA SER A 155 -9.39 18.22 17.97
C SER A 155 -10.18 19.53 18.05
N SER A 156 -11.42 19.45 18.49
CA SER A 156 -12.29 20.61 18.72
C SER A 156 -12.54 20.78 20.22
N PRO A 157 -11.64 21.48 20.95
CA PRO A 157 -11.78 21.68 22.39
C PRO A 157 -12.89 22.64 22.76
N ALA A 158 -13.30 23.51 21.84
CA ALA A 158 -14.42 24.45 22.00
C ALA A 158 -15.09 24.69 20.64
N ALA A 159 -16.29 25.24 20.66
CA ALA A 159 -16.98 25.63 19.44
C ALA A 159 -16.09 26.56 18.61
N ASP A 160 -16.03 26.32 17.31
CA ASP A 160 -15.25 27.08 16.31
C ASP A 160 -13.73 27.17 16.53
N SER A 161 -13.15 26.33 17.39
CA SER A 161 -11.72 26.28 17.57
C SER A 161 -11.18 24.88 17.28
N LEU A 162 -10.25 24.79 16.34
CA LEU A 162 -9.64 23.56 15.85
C LEU A 162 -8.15 23.57 16.19
N GLN A 163 -7.66 22.47 16.75
CA GLN A 163 -6.25 22.26 16.99
C GLN A 163 -5.76 21.12 16.11
N LEU A 164 -4.81 21.38 15.22
CA LEU A 164 -4.24 20.38 14.33
C LEU A 164 -3.51 19.32 15.14
N LEU A 165 -3.90 18.06 14.96
CA LEU A 165 -3.29 16.90 15.60
C LEU A 165 -2.37 16.13 14.65
N ASP A 166 -2.84 15.93 13.41
CA ASP A 166 -2.10 15.17 12.40
C ASP A 166 -2.52 15.61 10.99
N GLN A 167 -1.66 15.36 10.01
CA GLN A 167 -1.96 15.61 8.60
C GLN A 167 -1.42 14.47 7.74
N LEU A 168 -2.18 14.10 6.74
CA LEU A 168 -1.82 13.07 5.79
C LEU A 168 -1.98 13.60 4.36
N ARG A 169 -0.88 13.70 3.63
CA ARG A 169 -0.96 13.94 2.18
C ARG A 169 -1.40 12.67 1.48
N VAL A 170 -2.39 12.80 0.63
CA VAL A 170 -2.96 11.68 -0.11
C VAL A 170 -2.64 11.81 -1.59
N GLN A 171 -2.37 10.69 -2.20
CA GLN A 171 -2.08 10.59 -3.63
C GLN A 171 -2.78 9.37 -4.19
N GLY A 172 -3.58 9.57 -5.21
CA GLY A 172 -4.25 8.46 -5.87
C GLY A 172 -3.30 7.51 -6.59
N PRO A 173 -3.75 6.30 -6.91
CA PRO A 173 -2.99 5.30 -7.64
C PRO A 173 -2.71 5.76 -9.08
N SER A 174 -1.73 5.16 -9.74
CA SER A 174 -1.57 5.32 -11.17
C SER A 174 -2.67 4.59 -11.94
N GLU A 175 -2.98 5.07 -13.13
CA GLU A 175 -3.94 4.39 -14.02
C GLU A 175 -3.53 2.93 -14.26
N ALA A 176 -2.23 2.67 -14.47
CA ALA A 176 -1.70 1.32 -14.63
C ALA A 176 -2.02 0.42 -13.44
N GLN A 177 -1.90 0.91 -12.20
CA GLN A 177 -2.25 0.14 -11.01
C GLN A 177 -3.74 -0.19 -10.94
N VAL A 178 -4.61 0.75 -11.32
CA VAL A 178 -6.07 0.53 -11.30
C VAL A 178 -6.51 -0.47 -12.36
N LEU A 179 -5.79 -0.52 -13.48
CA LEU A 179 -6.08 -1.42 -14.59
C LEU A 179 -5.48 -2.81 -14.44
N ASP A 180 -4.48 -3.00 -13.58
CA ASP A 180 -3.77 -4.27 -13.42
C ASP A 180 -4.69 -5.51 -13.28
N PRO A 181 -5.74 -5.52 -12.43
CA PRO A 181 -6.63 -6.66 -12.32
C PRO A 181 -7.44 -6.94 -13.60
N ILE A 182 -7.73 -5.89 -14.39
CA ILE A 182 -8.54 -5.98 -15.60
C ILE A 182 -7.67 -6.38 -16.79
N ALA A 183 -6.39 -5.99 -16.78
CA ALA A 183 -5.44 -6.23 -17.85
C ALA A 183 -4.88 -7.66 -17.86
N ARG A 184 -5.16 -8.46 -16.83
CA ARG A 184 -4.76 -9.88 -16.79
C ARG A 184 -5.40 -10.63 -17.97
N GLY A 185 -4.66 -10.73 -19.07
CA GLY A 185 -5.09 -11.39 -20.31
C GLY A 185 -5.21 -10.50 -21.56
N ASP A 186 -5.14 -9.19 -21.41
CA ASP A 186 -5.16 -8.24 -22.54
C ASP A 186 -3.89 -7.38 -22.57
N THR A 187 -2.91 -7.79 -23.37
CA THR A 187 -1.63 -7.08 -23.53
C THR A 187 -1.76 -5.67 -24.17
N GLY A 188 -2.94 -5.32 -24.67
CA GLY A 188 -3.23 -4.02 -25.30
C GLY A 188 -3.63 -2.91 -24.33
N THR A 189 -3.85 -3.22 -23.05
CA THR A 189 -4.36 -2.26 -22.06
C THR A 189 -3.29 -1.87 -21.05
N MET A 190 -2.21 -1.28 -21.51
CA MET A 190 -1.26 -0.66 -20.59
C MET A 190 -1.82 0.69 -20.12
N GLY A 191 -2.10 0.80 -18.80
CA GLY A 191 -2.42 2.09 -18.18
C GLY A 191 -1.21 3.02 -18.19
N SER A 192 -1.47 4.30 -18.08
CA SER A 192 -0.43 5.33 -17.96
C SER A 192 0.07 5.43 -16.50
N THR A 193 1.19 6.12 -16.32
CA THR A 193 1.71 6.47 -14.99
C THR A 193 0.97 7.67 -14.39
N HIS A 194 -0.03 8.22 -15.10
CA HIS A 194 -0.84 9.32 -14.61
C HIS A 194 -1.56 8.93 -13.32
N ARG A 195 -1.53 9.83 -12.33
CA ARG A 195 -2.22 9.64 -11.05
C ARG A 195 -3.69 9.96 -11.20
N LEU A 196 -4.52 9.03 -10.75
CA LEU A 196 -5.96 9.18 -10.74
C LEU A 196 -6.43 9.91 -9.47
N PRO A 197 -7.49 10.73 -9.54
CA PRO A 197 -7.95 11.51 -8.40
C PRO A 197 -8.62 10.66 -7.32
N LEU A 198 -8.49 11.06 -6.08
CA LEU A 198 -9.35 10.63 -4.98
C LEU A 198 -10.40 11.73 -4.75
N GLU A 199 -11.68 11.40 -4.92
CA GLU A 199 -12.76 12.39 -5.07
C GLU A 199 -13.68 12.47 -3.84
N ALA A 200 -13.81 11.38 -3.09
CA ALA A 200 -14.75 11.31 -1.98
C ALA A 200 -14.17 10.58 -0.78
N LEU A 201 -14.47 11.10 0.40
CA LEU A 201 -14.20 10.49 1.70
C LEU A 201 -15.49 9.90 2.26
N LYS A 202 -15.49 8.65 2.68
CA LYS A 202 -16.67 7.97 3.23
C LYS A 202 -16.30 7.22 4.52
N PRO A 203 -17.18 7.23 5.51
CA PRO A 203 -17.04 6.35 6.67
C PRO A 203 -17.17 4.89 6.25
N LEU A 204 -16.46 4.02 6.95
CA LEU A 204 -16.55 2.58 6.84
C LEU A 204 -16.81 2.01 8.22
N HIS A 205 -18.04 2.27 8.70
CA HIS A 205 -18.45 1.90 10.05
C HIS A 205 -18.75 0.40 10.16
N GLU A 206 -18.30 -0.19 11.27
CA GLU A 206 -18.66 -1.55 11.68
C GLU A 206 -18.57 -1.65 13.20
N GLU A 207 -19.58 -2.25 13.83
CA GLU A 207 -19.64 -2.42 15.28
C GLU A 207 -18.48 -3.30 15.80
N GLY A 208 -17.91 -2.91 16.92
CA GLY A 208 -16.83 -3.65 17.58
C GLY A 208 -15.43 -3.40 17.04
N LEU A 209 -15.28 -2.67 15.93
CA LEU A 209 -13.96 -2.29 15.44
C LEU A 209 -13.38 -1.14 16.27
N PRO A 210 -12.09 -1.22 16.63
CA PRO A 210 -11.41 -0.13 17.31
C PRO A 210 -11.12 1.02 16.35
N GLY A 211 -11.12 2.26 16.88
CA GLY A 211 -10.76 3.47 16.15
C GLY A 211 -11.77 3.87 15.06
N GLY A 212 -11.38 4.82 14.22
CA GLY A 212 -12.20 5.31 13.11
C GLY A 212 -11.71 4.78 11.77
N TRP A 213 -12.61 4.16 11.00
CA TRP A 213 -12.30 3.66 9.68
C TRP A 213 -12.99 4.49 8.60
N LEU A 214 -12.21 4.90 7.59
CA LEU A 214 -12.71 5.68 6.46
C LEU A 214 -12.11 5.13 5.17
N THR A 215 -12.78 5.42 4.05
CA THR A 215 -12.25 5.13 2.74
C THR A 215 -12.25 6.37 1.86
N LEU A 216 -11.10 6.68 1.28
CA LEU A 216 -10.98 7.60 0.16
C LEU A 216 -11.27 6.84 -1.11
N THR A 217 -12.09 7.42 -1.98
CA THR A 217 -12.52 6.74 -3.21
C THR A 217 -12.34 7.63 -4.42
N GLY A 218 -11.97 7.02 -5.53
CA GLY A 218 -11.99 7.58 -6.87
C GLY A 218 -12.67 6.62 -7.84
N ARG A 219 -13.01 7.12 -9.03
CA ARG A 219 -13.68 6.37 -10.09
C ARG A 219 -12.92 6.51 -11.39
N TRP A 220 -12.72 5.39 -12.03
CA TRP A 220 -12.23 5.35 -13.39
C TRP A 220 -13.27 4.68 -14.28
N HIS A 221 -13.57 5.26 -15.44
CA HIS A 221 -14.61 4.76 -16.33
C HIS A 221 -13.98 4.14 -17.57
N ARG A 222 -14.26 2.87 -17.80
CA ARG A 222 -13.92 2.17 -19.03
C ARG A 222 -15.19 1.58 -19.66
N GLN A 223 -15.51 1.99 -20.88
CA GLN A 223 -16.55 1.40 -21.72
C GLN A 223 -17.89 1.11 -20.99
N GLY A 224 -18.28 2.02 -20.07
CA GLY A 224 -19.57 1.95 -19.40
C GLY A 224 -19.57 1.30 -18.00
N SER A 225 -18.50 0.63 -17.58
CA SER A 225 -18.39 0.09 -16.21
C SER A 225 -17.42 0.91 -15.38
N PRO A 226 -17.83 1.43 -14.20
CA PRO A 226 -16.94 2.13 -13.30
C PRO A 226 -16.05 1.12 -12.57
N VAL A 227 -14.74 1.38 -12.56
CA VAL A 227 -13.79 0.76 -11.64
C VAL A 227 -13.64 1.70 -10.45
N LEU A 228 -13.92 1.22 -9.26
CA LEU A 228 -13.64 1.94 -8.04
C LEU A 228 -12.22 1.63 -7.56
N TYR A 229 -11.58 2.62 -7.00
CA TYR A 229 -10.29 2.48 -6.35
C TYR A 229 -10.21 3.45 -5.18
N GLY A 230 -9.27 3.23 -4.28
CA GLY A 230 -9.12 4.12 -3.16
C GLY A 230 -8.06 3.73 -2.16
N GLN A 231 -8.11 4.42 -1.03
CA GLN A 231 -7.28 4.18 0.14
C GLN A 231 -8.16 3.97 1.36
N LEU A 232 -7.86 2.94 2.12
CA LEU A 232 -8.45 2.76 3.43
C LEU A 232 -7.61 3.50 4.45
N LEU A 233 -8.28 4.27 5.27
CA LEU A 233 -7.69 5.10 6.31
C LEU A 233 -8.12 4.59 7.68
N TYR A 234 -7.23 4.70 8.63
CA TYR A 234 -7.46 4.40 10.03
C TYR A 234 -7.09 5.61 10.90
N VAL A 235 -8.00 6.01 11.76
CA VAL A 235 -7.76 7.01 12.81
C VAL A 235 -7.57 6.28 14.12
N ASP A 236 -6.35 6.33 14.63
CA ASP A 236 -6.02 5.80 15.94
C ASP A 236 -6.45 6.82 17.00
N ALA A 237 -7.48 6.47 17.76
CA ALA A 237 -8.04 7.33 18.80
C ALA A 237 -7.05 7.57 19.94
N GLN A 238 -6.19 6.61 20.28
CA GLN A 238 -5.24 6.72 21.40
C GLN A 238 -4.05 7.63 21.05
N THR A 239 -3.46 7.41 19.87
CA THR A 239 -2.31 8.20 19.42
C THR A 239 -2.71 9.47 18.67
N ARG A 240 -4.01 9.62 18.35
CA ARG A 240 -4.58 10.72 17.55
C ARG A 240 -3.86 10.90 16.23
N ARG A 241 -3.64 9.78 15.53
CA ARG A 241 -2.95 9.75 14.24
C ARG A 241 -3.83 9.19 13.15
N LEU A 242 -3.64 9.73 11.97
CA LEU A 242 -4.27 9.29 10.72
C LEU A 242 -3.26 8.48 9.92
N GLN A 243 -3.67 7.29 9.47
CA GLN A 243 -2.81 6.38 8.71
C GLN A 243 -3.54 5.88 7.46
N SER A 244 -2.82 5.79 6.34
CA SER A 244 -3.26 5.01 5.18
C SER A 244 -2.80 3.56 5.41
N VAL A 245 -3.76 2.62 5.49
CA VAL A 245 -3.48 1.23 5.86
C VAL A 245 -3.59 0.26 4.70
N LEU A 246 -4.34 0.61 3.64
CA LEU A 246 -4.52 -0.23 2.46
C LEU A 246 -4.85 0.62 1.23
N ASN A 247 -4.19 0.35 0.11
CA ASN A 247 -4.68 0.77 -1.21
C ASN A 247 -5.51 -0.36 -1.79
N TRP A 248 -6.69 -0.05 -2.31
CA TRP A 248 -7.61 -1.03 -2.84
C TRP A 248 -8.16 -0.62 -4.21
N GLN A 249 -8.62 -1.60 -4.96
CA GLN A 249 -9.30 -1.42 -6.24
C GLN A 249 -10.41 -2.45 -6.38
N SER A 250 -11.47 -2.10 -7.11
CA SER A 250 -12.62 -2.96 -7.33
C SER A 250 -13.16 -2.79 -8.75
N PRO A 251 -12.82 -3.69 -9.66
CA PRO A 251 -13.37 -3.71 -11.01
C PRO A 251 -14.89 -3.84 -11.06
N THR A 252 -15.48 -4.42 -10.01
CA THR A 252 -16.93 -4.58 -9.88
C THR A 252 -17.65 -3.31 -9.46
N GLY A 253 -16.93 -2.23 -9.15
CA GLY A 253 -17.51 -0.98 -8.68
C GLY A 253 -18.08 -1.05 -7.26
N ARG A 254 -17.64 -2.01 -6.43
CA ARG A 254 -18.06 -2.17 -5.04
C ARG A 254 -17.02 -1.60 -4.09
N LEU A 255 -17.48 -0.97 -3.02
CA LEU A 255 -16.59 -0.57 -1.93
C LEU A 255 -16.13 -1.79 -1.14
N PRO A 256 -14.96 -1.71 -0.48
CA PRO A 256 -14.60 -2.64 0.57
C PRO A 256 -15.69 -2.66 1.65
N ALA A 257 -15.93 -3.82 2.25
CA ALA A 257 -16.94 -3.98 3.28
C ALA A 257 -16.43 -4.91 4.38
N TRP A 258 -16.84 -4.64 5.61
CA TRP A 258 -16.55 -5.51 6.73
C TRP A 258 -17.50 -6.72 6.72
N HIS A 259 -16.96 -7.89 7.01
CA HIS A 259 -17.70 -9.13 7.12
C HIS A 259 -17.15 -9.95 8.28
N ASN A 260 -18.01 -10.40 9.17
CA ASN A 260 -17.62 -11.37 10.16
C ASN A 260 -17.68 -12.76 9.53
N VAL A 261 -16.58 -13.16 8.91
CA VAL A 261 -16.51 -14.35 8.06
C VAL A 261 -16.44 -15.63 8.90
N ASP A 262 -15.71 -15.60 10.00
CA ASP A 262 -15.54 -16.75 10.91
C ASP A 262 -16.53 -16.76 12.09
N GLN A 263 -17.31 -15.69 12.25
CA GLN A 263 -18.24 -15.45 13.35
C GLN A 263 -17.55 -15.41 14.74
N VAL A 264 -16.24 -15.21 14.74
CA VAL A 264 -15.41 -15.16 15.95
C VAL A 264 -14.47 -13.97 15.85
N GLY A 265 -14.48 -13.11 16.87
CA GLY A 265 -13.54 -11.98 16.92
C GLY A 265 -14.00 -10.74 16.16
N LEU A 266 -13.01 -10.00 15.63
CA LEU A 266 -13.26 -8.78 14.85
C LEU A 266 -13.61 -9.15 13.41
N PRO A 267 -14.50 -8.39 12.76
CA PRO A 267 -14.81 -8.60 11.35
C PRO A 267 -13.60 -8.40 10.45
N GLU A 268 -13.57 -9.13 9.33
CA GLU A 268 -12.57 -9.02 8.29
C GLU A 268 -13.03 -8.05 7.20
N LEU A 269 -12.06 -7.33 6.61
CA LEU A 269 -12.31 -6.47 5.46
C LEU A 269 -12.26 -7.27 4.16
N LEU A 270 -13.37 -7.30 3.44
CA LEU A 270 -13.48 -7.92 2.13
C LEU A 270 -13.32 -6.88 1.02
N VAL A 271 -12.36 -7.10 0.12
CA VAL A 271 -12.17 -6.34 -1.12
C VAL A 271 -12.48 -7.26 -2.31
N ASN A 272 -13.44 -6.87 -3.13
CA ASN A 272 -13.84 -7.64 -4.30
C ASN A 272 -13.13 -7.11 -5.55
N GLN A 273 -12.16 -7.87 -6.07
CA GLN A 273 -11.42 -7.60 -7.30
C GLN A 273 -11.85 -8.49 -8.48
N SER A 274 -12.94 -9.24 -8.33
CA SER A 274 -13.43 -10.13 -9.37
C SER A 274 -13.62 -9.43 -10.71
N THR A 275 -13.23 -10.09 -11.79
CA THR A 275 -13.38 -9.62 -13.16
C THR A 275 -14.20 -10.61 -13.97
N GLY A 276 -15.32 -10.15 -14.52
CA GLY A 276 -16.21 -11.03 -15.28
C GLY A 276 -16.76 -12.15 -14.41
N LEU A 277 -16.43 -13.40 -14.74
CA LEU A 277 -16.89 -14.61 -14.04
C LEU A 277 -15.87 -15.14 -13.03
N GLU A 278 -14.63 -14.66 -13.09
CA GLU A 278 -13.56 -15.11 -12.23
C GLU A 278 -13.64 -14.43 -10.85
N PRO A 279 -13.82 -15.19 -9.77
CA PRO A 279 -13.79 -14.65 -8.43
C PRO A 279 -12.37 -14.27 -8.03
N ASP A 280 -12.20 -13.07 -7.50
CA ASP A 280 -10.94 -12.62 -6.92
C ASP A 280 -11.26 -11.76 -5.69
N PHE A 281 -11.21 -12.38 -4.51
CA PHE A 281 -11.51 -11.76 -3.23
C PHE A 281 -10.26 -11.66 -2.38
N TYR A 282 -10.03 -10.49 -1.84
CA TYR A 282 -9.02 -10.26 -0.82
C TYR A 282 -9.70 -10.07 0.52
N LEU A 283 -9.25 -10.82 1.50
CA LEU A 283 -9.77 -10.78 2.85
C LEU A 283 -8.64 -10.35 3.79
N TYR A 284 -8.89 -9.34 4.62
CA TYR A 284 -7.92 -8.78 5.53
C TYR A 284 -8.44 -8.83 6.95
N ARG A 285 -7.63 -9.30 7.89
CA ARG A 285 -7.92 -9.21 9.31
C ARG A 285 -7.23 -8.00 9.93
N VAL A 286 -7.86 -7.41 10.93
CA VAL A 286 -7.25 -6.36 11.74
C VAL A 286 -6.23 -7.01 12.68
N SER A 287 -4.98 -6.62 12.54
CA SER A 287 -3.87 -7.08 13.38
C SER A 287 -3.29 -5.91 14.16
N ARG A 288 -3.13 -6.09 15.46
CA ARG A 288 -2.37 -5.15 16.29
C ARG A 288 -0.95 -5.69 16.42
N ALA A 289 0.03 -4.93 15.96
CA ALA A 289 1.43 -5.28 16.13
C ALA A 289 1.79 -5.12 17.60
N ASN A 290 1.89 -6.22 18.35
CA ASN A 290 2.35 -6.35 19.75
C ASN A 290 1.82 -5.29 20.75
N ALA A 291 1.63 -5.69 22.01
CA ALA A 291 1.15 -4.82 23.09
C ALA A 291 1.97 -3.52 23.33
N ALA A 292 3.18 -3.44 22.77
CA ALA A 292 4.06 -2.27 22.85
C ALA A 292 3.97 -1.36 21.58
N ASN A 293 3.42 -1.86 20.45
CA ASN A 293 3.27 -1.11 19.22
C ASN A 293 1.77 -0.94 18.92
N THR A 294 1.26 0.26 19.13
CA THR A 294 -0.14 0.63 18.93
C THR A 294 -0.56 0.71 17.46
N THR A 295 0.32 0.38 16.53
CA THR A 295 0.04 0.51 15.09
C THR A 295 -0.92 -0.59 14.64
N THR A 296 -2.13 -0.20 14.28
CA THR A 296 -3.12 -1.08 13.64
C THR A 296 -2.69 -1.36 12.20
N ARG A 297 -2.74 -2.62 11.79
CA ARG A 297 -2.42 -3.08 10.44
C ARG A 297 -3.49 -4.01 9.93
N LEU A 298 -3.65 -4.04 8.62
CA LEU A 298 -4.42 -5.06 7.94
C LEU A 298 -3.46 -6.16 7.48
N GLN A 299 -3.76 -7.37 7.86
CA GLN A 299 -3.01 -8.56 7.43
C GLN A 299 -3.87 -9.34 6.46
N GLU A 300 -3.37 -9.54 5.24
CA GLU A 300 -4.04 -10.35 4.23
C GLU A 300 -4.09 -11.82 4.66
N ILE A 301 -5.26 -12.42 4.48
CA ILE A 301 -5.49 -13.85 4.63
C ILE A 301 -5.14 -14.49 3.29
N SER A 302 -3.96 -15.09 3.22
CA SER A 302 -3.43 -15.65 1.97
C SER A 302 -3.57 -17.17 1.90
N LEU A 303 -3.39 -17.73 0.70
CA LEU A 303 -3.28 -19.18 0.47
C LEU A 303 -1.85 -19.72 0.72
N ALA A 304 -1.06 -19.05 1.57
CA ALA A 304 0.22 -19.59 2.02
C ALA A 304 -0.01 -20.75 3.00
N PRO A 305 0.78 -21.84 2.94
CA PRO A 305 0.62 -22.94 3.88
C PRO A 305 0.82 -22.51 5.34
N LEU A 306 -0.11 -22.90 6.18
CA LEU A 306 -0.04 -22.70 7.63
C LEU A 306 0.49 -23.97 8.32
N PRO A 307 1.07 -23.86 9.51
CA PRO A 307 1.47 -25.02 10.29
C PRO A 307 0.24 -25.80 10.71
N LEU A 308 0.26 -27.12 10.48
CA LEU A 308 -0.75 -28.04 10.95
C LEU A 308 -0.38 -28.60 12.33
N PRO A 309 -1.35 -29.10 13.10
CA PRO A 309 -1.08 -29.83 14.33
C PRO A 309 -0.14 -31.03 14.08
N PRO A 310 0.68 -31.41 15.08
CA PRO A 310 1.50 -32.63 15.00
C PRO A 310 0.63 -33.85 14.65
N ASP A 311 1.21 -34.79 13.91
CA ASP A 311 0.55 -36.05 13.48
C ASP A 311 -0.57 -35.87 12.43
N THR A 312 -0.74 -34.67 11.87
CA THR A 312 -1.68 -34.43 10.79
C THR A 312 -1.00 -34.65 9.45
N ALA A 313 -1.57 -35.52 8.60
CA ALA A 313 -1.07 -35.68 7.22
C ALA A 313 -1.24 -34.36 6.45
N PRO A 314 -0.16 -33.78 5.89
CA PRO A 314 -0.23 -32.45 5.25
C PRO A 314 -0.84 -32.50 3.84
N GLU A 315 -0.90 -33.66 3.19
CA GLU A 315 -1.27 -33.78 1.78
C GLU A 315 -2.70 -33.28 1.48
N PRO A 316 -3.75 -33.61 2.24
CA PRO A 316 -5.10 -33.09 1.93
C PRO A 316 -5.17 -31.59 1.99
N TYR A 317 -4.50 -30.97 2.96
CA TYR A 317 -4.45 -29.53 3.12
C TYR A 317 -3.65 -28.86 1.98
N GLN A 318 -2.46 -29.37 1.66
CA GLN A 318 -1.63 -28.86 0.58
C GLN A 318 -2.32 -28.98 -0.78
N ASN A 319 -3.02 -30.09 -1.03
CA ASN A 319 -3.80 -30.30 -2.24
C ASN A 319 -4.97 -29.31 -2.33
N ALA A 320 -5.66 -29.04 -1.22
CA ALA A 320 -6.72 -28.03 -1.18
C ALA A 320 -6.17 -26.64 -1.55
N LEU A 321 -5.03 -26.23 -0.98
CA LEU A 321 -4.40 -24.96 -1.31
C LEU A 321 -3.92 -24.90 -2.77
N PHE A 322 -3.43 -26.02 -3.28
CA PHE A 322 -3.01 -26.14 -4.69
C PHE A 322 -4.23 -25.95 -5.61
N LEU A 323 -5.35 -26.65 -5.36
CA LEU A 323 -6.57 -26.50 -6.14
C LEU A 323 -7.12 -25.08 -6.09
N ALA A 324 -7.16 -24.47 -4.91
CA ALA A 324 -7.58 -23.08 -4.73
C ALA A 324 -6.73 -22.11 -5.57
N LYS A 325 -5.40 -22.30 -5.61
CA LYS A 325 -4.48 -21.49 -6.44
C LYS A 325 -4.69 -21.68 -7.94
N GLN A 326 -5.29 -22.81 -8.35
CA GLN A 326 -5.68 -23.07 -9.74
C GLN A 326 -7.12 -22.59 -10.06
N GLY A 327 -7.81 -21.97 -9.09
CA GLY A 327 -9.19 -21.50 -9.27
C GLY A 327 -10.26 -22.58 -9.06
N LEU A 328 -9.87 -23.82 -8.70
CA LEU A 328 -10.77 -24.93 -8.41
C LEU A 328 -11.26 -24.84 -6.97
N TRP A 329 -12.13 -23.86 -6.73
CA TRP A 329 -12.51 -23.45 -5.37
C TRP A 329 -13.44 -24.45 -4.69
N SER A 330 -14.39 -25.04 -5.44
CA SER A 330 -15.34 -26.01 -4.92
C SER A 330 -14.65 -27.29 -4.51
N GLU A 331 -13.69 -27.77 -5.29
CA GLU A 331 -12.89 -28.96 -4.98
C GLU A 331 -11.96 -28.71 -3.79
N ALA A 332 -11.35 -27.52 -3.73
CA ALA A 332 -10.54 -27.13 -2.59
C ALA A 332 -11.35 -27.13 -1.29
N GLN A 333 -12.55 -26.56 -1.33
CA GLN A 333 -13.49 -26.59 -0.18
C GLN A 333 -13.87 -28.00 0.22
N ALA A 334 -14.14 -28.89 -0.76
CA ALA A 334 -14.49 -30.28 -0.52
C ALA A 334 -13.38 -31.04 0.23
N LEU A 335 -12.10 -30.75 -0.05
CA LEU A 335 -10.98 -31.34 0.68
C LEU A 335 -10.80 -30.78 2.10
N LEU A 336 -11.09 -29.49 2.34
CA LEU A 336 -10.93 -28.88 3.66
C LEU A 336 -12.03 -29.26 4.63
N SER A 337 -13.23 -29.55 4.16
CA SER A 337 -14.38 -29.88 5.02
C SER A 337 -14.15 -31.12 5.88
N PRO A 338 -13.72 -32.30 5.36
CA PRO A 338 -13.40 -33.46 6.18
C PRO A 338 -12.19 -33.21 7.08
N LEU A 339 -11.17 -32.47 6.62
CA LEU A 339 -10.00 -32.14 7.42
C LEU A 339 -10.38 -31.31 8.66
N LYS A 340 -11.26 -30.34 8.51
CA LYS A 340 -11.79 -29.56 9.64
C LYS A 340 -12.48 -30.46 10.67
N THR A 341 -13.30 -31.41 10.17
CA THR A 341 -13.99 -32.36 11.05
C THR A 341 -13.01 -33.29 11.79
N GLN A 342 -11.94 -33.71 11.11
CA GLN A 342 -10.89 -34.56 11.69
C GLN A 342 -10.10 -33.83 12.77
N LEU A 343 -9.74 -32.57 12.53
CA LEU A 343 -8.93 -31.76 13.47
C LEU A 343 -9.75 -31.21 14.64
N ALA A 344 -11.05 -31.03 14.46
CA ALA A 344 -11.99 -30.55 15.46
C ALA A 344 -11.45 -29.38 16.32
N GLU A 345 -11.13 -29.59 17.59
CA GLU A 345 -10.61 -28.57 18.51
C GLU A 345 -9.20 -28.06 18.15
N GLN A 346 -8.43 -28.83 17.37
CA GLN A 346 -7.10 -28.43 16.90
C GLN A 346 -7.16 -27.56 15.63
N TRP A 347 -8.34 -27.32 15.07
CA TRP A 347 -8.54 -26.43 13.93
C TRP A 347 -8.32 -24.98 14.36
N SER A 348 -7.20 -24.38 13.93
CA SER A 348 -6.84 -23.02 14.34
C SER A 348 -7.73 -21.94 13.69
N PRO A 349 -7.86 -20.76 14.32
CA PRO A 349 -8.56 -19.62 13.69
C PRO A 349 -7.97 -19.22 12.34
N ASP A 350 -6.65 -19.31 12.16
CA ASP A 350 -5.99 -18.98 10.88
C ASP A 350 -6.38 -19.97 9.78
N LEU A 351 -6.48 -21.28 10.09
CA LEU A 351 -7.00 -22.29 9.16
C LEU A 351 -8.47 -22.04 8.81
N GLU A 352 -9.27 -21.60 9.79
CA GLU A 352 -10.66 -21.25 9.55
C GLU A 352 -10.80 -20.05 8.60
N GLN A 353 -10.05 -18.98 8.83
CA GLN A 353 -10.06 -17.80 7.97
C GLN A 353 -9.66 -18.16 6.53
N GLN A 354 -8.64 -19.01 6.37
CA GLN A 354 -8.22 -19.48 5.05
C GLN A 354 -9.31 -20.34 4.37
N ARG A 355 -9.95 -21.24 5.12
CA ARG A 355 -11.10 -22.02 4.64
C ARG A 355 -12.25 -21.11 4.23
N GLN A 356 -12.55 -20.06 4.99
CA GLN A 356 -13.59 -19.10 4.67
C GLN A 356 -13.27 -18.31 3.39
N LEU A 357 -12.00 -17.92 3.18
CA LEU A 357 -11.57 -17.29 1.92
C LEU A 357 -11.87 -18.20 0.72
N ILE A 358 -11.52 -19.50 0.82
CA ILE A 358 -11.81 -20.49 -0.23
C ILE A 358 -13.33 -20.65 -0.42
N MET A 359 -14.11 -20.71 0.65
CA MET A 359 -15.55 -20.82 0.61
C MET A 359 -16.23 -19.61 -0.06
N LEU A 360 -15.73 -18.40 0.18
CA LEU A 360 -16.23 -17.19 -0.48
C LEU A 360 -16.07 -17.28 -2.00
N HIS A 361 -14.92 -17.73 -2.47
CA HIS A 361 -14.65 -17.92 -3.89
C HIS A 361 -15.53 -19.03 -4.47
N ALA A 362 -15.62 -20.19 -3.81
CA ALA A 362 -16.48 -21.29 -4.23
C ALA A 362 -17.95 -20.87 -4.33
N LYS A 363 -18.47 -20.19 -3.31
CA LYS A 363 -19.84 -19.69 -3.30
C LYS A 363 -20.11 -18.70 -4.43
N PHE A 364 -19.12 -17.84 -4.78
CA PHE A 364 -19.26 -16.94 -5.91
C PHE A 364 -19.35 -17.73 -7.21
N SER A 365 -18.45 -18.69 -7.46
CA SER A 365 -18.44 -19.53 -8.67
C SER A 365 -19.76 -20.28 -8.81
N GLN A 366 -20.25 -20.93 -7.75
CA GLN A 366 -21.54 -21.61 -7.72
C GLN A 366 -22.72 -20.68 -8.06
N ASN A 367 -22.71 -19.47 -7.49
CA ASN A 367 -23.75 -18.49 -7.81
C ASN A 367 -23.73 -18.07 -9.28
N GLN A 368 -22.52 -17.95 -9.89
CA GLN A 368 -22.40 -17.67 -11.32
C GLN A 368 -22.86 -18.86 -12.17
N ALA A 369 -22.50 -20.10 -11.80
CA ALA A 369 -22.92 -21.31 -12.49
C ALA A 369 -24.44 -21.49 -12.47
N ASN A 370 -25.10 -21.14 -11.37
CA ASN A 370 -26.55 -21.24 -11.18
C ASN A 370 -27.38 -20.08 -11.73
N ARG A 371 -26.69 -19.02 -12.21
CA ARG A 371 -27.37 -17.84 -12.75
C ARG A 371 -27.96 -18.11 -14.12
N ASP A 372 -29.11 -17.49 -14.40
CA ASP A 372 -29.69 -17.46 -15.73
C ASP A 372 -28.92 -16.50 -16.64
N TRP A 373 -28.07 -17.07 -17.50
CA TRP A 373 -27.27 -16.32 -18.46
C TRP A 373 -28.02 -16.21 -19.79
N SER A 374 -28.04 -14.99 -20.34
CA SER A 374 -28.66 -14.75 -21.66
C SER A 374 -27.86 -15.38 -22.81
N GLN A 375 -26.57 -15.65 -22.61
CA GLN A 375 -25.70 -16.28 -23.60
C GLN A 375 -25.23 -17.66 -23.12
N PRO A 376 -25.45 -18.73 -23.93
CA PRO A 376 -25.01 -20.09 -23.57
C PRO A 376 -23.50 -20.22 -23.30
N SER A 377 -22.67 -19.43 -24.01
CA SER A 377 -21.23 -19.42 -23.81
C SER A 377 -20.82 -18.93 -22.42
N GLN A 378 -21.51 -17.92 -21.88
CA GLN A 378 -21.29 -17.42 -20.52
C GLN A 378 -21.70 -18.46 -19.47
N LYS A 379 -22.82 -19.17 -19.70
CA LYS A 379 -23.26 -20.25 -18.82
C LYS A 379 -22.25 -21.40 -18.79
N LEU A 380 -21.76 -21.81 -19.98
CA LEU A 380 -20.74 -22.86 -20.06
C LEU A 380 -19.45 -22.48 -19.32
N LEU A 381 -18.98 -21.23 -19.51
CA LEU A 381 -17.78 -20.76 -18.82
C LEU A 381 -18.00 -20.70 -17.30
N ALA A 382 -19.16 -20.24 -16.83
CA ALA A 382 -19.50 -20.22 -15.41
C ALA A 382 -19.53 -21.63 -14.80
N LEU A 383 -20.05 -22.62 -15.52
CA LEU A 383 -20.04 -24.03 -15.10
C LEU A 383 -18.63 -24.60 -15.04
N LEU A 384 -17.76 -24.24 -15.99
CA LEU A 384 -16.35 -24.68 -15.99
C LEU A 384 -15.52 -24.07 -14.84
N LEU A 385 -15.90 -22.89 -14.34
CA LEU A 385 -15.25 -22.25 -13.20
C LEU A 385 -15.78 -22.73 -11.84
N ASP A 386 -16.91 -23.41 -11.83
CA ASP A 386 -17.45 -24.02 -10.60
C ASP A 386 -16.86 -25.41 -10.33
N GLY A 387 -16.39 -26.10 -11.37
CA GLY A 387 -15.75 -27.42 -11.31
C GLY A 387 -16.55 -28.48 -12.03
#